data_db50ab9d27feffc1e964a30de94bd733
#
_entry.id   db50ab9d27feffc1e964a30de94bd733
#
_cell.length_a   1.000
_cell.length_b   1.000
_cell.length_c   1.000
_cell.angle_alpha   90.00
_cell.angle_beta   90.00
_cell.angle_gamma   90.00
#
_symmetry.space_group_name_H-M   'P 1'
#
loop_
_entity.id
_entity.type
_entity.pdbx_description
1 polymer ?
#
loop_
_entity_poly.entity_id
_entity_poly.type
_entity_poly.pdbx_seq_one_letter_code
_entity_poly.pdbx_strand_id
1 'polypeptide(L)'
;MMDISEAGTVTVLRDGQEVVIEMPAEGVSLLEMQKFPQFFSLPIKPVIGQVAEGTPADVAGIKEGATILSLNDMATPDIIDVNMELARCKDIINAEGCTREDSARALNLTAIVMQKDAIAPDTFTLALGSDVVMGVVWDNSQYQNIPTIHQSFTFLESIPAGFKLAWDTLYDYVVSLKYLFNKEGVQQVGSFLTIGSLFPSAWDWHDFWGLTAFIS
;
A
#
# COMPACT_ATOMS: atom_id res chain seq x y z
N MET A 1 -13.17 -1.44 -5.77
CA MET A 1 -12.35 -2.34 -4.94
C MET A 1 -13.16 -3.53 -4.40
N MET A 2 -14.39 -3.31 -3.98
CA MET A 2 -15.28 -4.37 -3.49
C MET A 2 -15.66 -5.41 -4.54
N ASP A 3 -15.84 -4.99 -5.80
CA ASP A 3 -16.18 -5.91 -6.89
C ASP A 3 -15.13 -7.00 -7.13
N ILE A 4 -13.87 -6.76 -6.76
CA ILE A 4 -12.78 -7.72 -6.94
C ILE A 4 -12.79 -8.79 -5.85
N SER A 5 -13.18 -8.46 -4.62
CA SER A 5 -13.26 -9.45 -3.53
C SER A 5 -14.34 -10.51 -3.76
N GLU A 6 -15.37 -10.18 -4.56
CA GLU A 6 -16.48 -11.09 -4.92
C GLU A 6 -16.32 -11.67 -6.34
N ALA A 7 -15.32 -11.23 -7.10
CA ALA A 7 -15.11 -11.68 -8.48
C ALA A 7 -14.58 -13.11 -8.51
N GLY A 8 -15.21 -13.99 -9.27
CA GLY A 8 -14.70 -15.34 -9.51
C GLY A 8 -13.52 -15.37 -10.49
N THR A 9 -13.41 -14.35 -11.35
CA THR A 9 -12.33 -14.23 -12.34
C THR A 9 -11.94 -12.77 -12.54
N VAL A 10 -10.67 -12.53 -12.84
CA VAL A 10 -10.13 -11.23 -13.24
C VAL A 10 -9.45 -11.36 -14.59
N THR A 11 -9.82 -10.52 -15.54
CA THR A 11 -9.17 -10.44 -16.84
C THR A 11 -8.10 -9.35 -16.80
N VAL A 12 -6.86 -9.72 -17.06
CA VAL A 12 -5.71 -8.80 -17.10
C VAL A 12 -5.12 -8.77 -18.50
N LEU A 13 -4.56 -7.64 -18.90
CA LEU A 13 -3.79 -7.51 -20.13
C LEU A 13 -2.32 -7.76 -19.81
N ARG A 14 -1.76 -8.88 -20.30
CA ARG A 14 -0.35 -9.25 -20.14
C ARG A 14 0.30 -9.40 -21.51
N ASP A 15 1.34 -8.62 -21.76
CA ASP A 15 2.06 -8.61 -23.05
C ASP A 15 1.12 -8.38 -24.28
N GLY A 16 0.08 -7.55 -24.09
CA GLY A 16 -0.92 -7.27 -25.11
C GLY A 16 -1.97 -8.37 -25.35
N GLN A 17 -1.97 -9.43 -24.53
CA GLN A 17 -2.96 -10.50 -24.57
C GLN A 17 -3.83 -10.47 -23.32
N GLU A 18 -5.11 -10.72 -23.50
CA GLU A 18 -6.05 -10.90 -22.39
C GLU A 18 -5.84 -12.26 -21.75
N VAL A 19 -5.54 -12.24 -20.45
CA VAL A 19 -5.36 -13.44 -19.63
C VAL A 19 -6.42 -13.43 -18.54
N VAL A 20 -7.22 -14.48 -18.46
CA VAL A 20 -8.22 -14.67 -17.40
C VAL A 20 -7.56 -15.40 -16.24
N ILE A 21 -7.60 -14.82 -15.07
CA ILE A 21 -7.10 -15.38 -13.81
C ILE A 21 -8.29 -15.76 -12.96
N GLU A 22 -8.36 -17.01 -12.54
CA GLU A 22 -9.36 -17.48 -11.58
C GLU A 22 -8.98 -17.00 -10.17
N MET A 23 -9.95 -16.39 -9.49
CA MET A 23 -9.79 -15.98 -8.10
C MET A 23 -10.13 -17.16 -7.17
N PRO A 24 -9.50 -17.24 -5.97
CA PRO A 24 -9.83 -18.28 -4.99
C PRO A 24 -11.34 -18.30 -4.70
N ALA A 25 -11.92 -19.51 -4.61
CA ALA A 25 -13.36 -19.70 -4.40
C ALA A 25 -13.87 -19.08 -3.07
N GLU A 26 -12.99 -18.92 -2.09
CA GLU A 26 -13.31 -18.27 -0.80
C GLU A 26 -13.25 -16.75 -0.86
N GLY A 27 -12.92 -16.20 -2.02
CA GLY A 27 -12.65 -14.76 -2.19
C GLY A 27 -11.36 -14.33 -1.50
N VAL A 28 -10.90 -13.12 -1.80
CA VAL A 28 -9.83 -12.48 -1.02
C VAL A 28 -10.51 -11.70 0.09
N SER A 29 -10.30 -12.08 1.35
CA SER A 29 -10.94 -11.39 2.47
C SER A 29 -10.45 -9.93 2.52
N LEU A 30 -11.33 -9.01 2.92
CA LEU A 30 -10.94 -7.60 3.10
C LEU A 30 -9.79 -7.44 4.10
N LEU A 31 -9.68 -8.35 5.08
CA LEU A 31 -8.56 -8.41 6.04
C LEU A 31 -7.25 -8.82 5.37
N GLU A 32 -7.30 -9.76 4.42
CA GLU A 32 -6.12 -10.11 3.64
C GLU A 32 -5.72 -8.99 2.68
N MET A 33 -6.70 -8.33 2.07
CA MET A 33 -6.45 -7.12 1.27
C MET A 33 -5.83 -5.98 2.09
N GLN A 34 -6.19 -5.85 3.38
CA GLN A 34 -5.60 -4.86 4.29
C GLN A 34 -4.17 -5.21 4.73
N LYS A 35 -3.80 -6.49 4.75
CA LYS A 35 -2.42 -6.91 5.01
C LYS A 35 -1.45 -6.49 3.90
N PHE A 36 -1.97 -6.32 2.68
CA PHE A 36 -1.23 -5.76 1.57
C PHE A 36 -1.59 -4.27 1.47
N PRO A 37 -0.75 -3.35 1.95
CA PRO A 37 -1.08 -1.93 2.05
C PRO A 37 -1.46 -1.29 0.71
N GLN A 38 -1.22 -1.99 -0.40
CA GLN A 38 -1.59 -1.55 -1.73
C GLN A 38 -1.90 -2.76 -2.62
N PHE A 39 -3.12 -3.29 -2.52
CA PHE A 39 -3.55 -4.40 -3.38
C PHE A 39 -3.53 -4.02 -4.87
N PHE A 40 -3.79 -2.75 -5.17
CA PHE A 40 -3.55 -2.12 -6.47
C PHE A 40 -2.76 -0.85 -6.27
N SER A 41 -1.56 -0.82 -6.80
CA SER A 41 -0.76 0.39 -6.88
C SER A 41 -0.36 0.65 -8.32
N LEU A 42 -0.07 1.91 -8.59
CA LEU A 42 0.62 2.25 -9.81
C LEU A 42 2.06 1.75 -9.71
N PRO A 43 2.58 1.07 -10.73
CA PRO A 43 3.96 0.61 -10.73
C PRO A 43 4.88 1.84 -10.71
N ILE A 44 5.60 2.01 -9.61
CA ILE A 44 6.52 3.12 -9.39
C ILE A 44 7.91 2.55 -9.23
N LYS A 45 8.80 2.94 -10.11
CA LYS A 45 10.19 2.50 -10.05
C LYS A 45 10.84 2.92 -8.72
N PRO A 46 11.61 2.05 -8.08
CA PRO A 46 12.27 2.33 -6.81
C PRO A 46 13.49 3.25 -7.02
N VAL A 47 13.21 4.50 -7.40
CA VAL A 47 14.22 5.55 -7.53
C VAL A 47 14.37 6.26 -6.20
N ILE A 48 15.59 6.41 -5.74
CA ILE A 48 15.93 7.03 -4.46
C ILE A 48 15.94 8.55 -4.63
N GLY A 49 15.06 9.25 -3.91
CA GLY A 49 15.01 10.71 -3.88
C GLY A 49 16.00 11.31 -2.88
N GLN A 50 16.15 10.68 -1.72
CA GLN A 50 17.11 11.10 -0.69
C GLN A 50 17.66 9.90 0.07
N VAL A 51 18.89 10.01 0.55
CA VAL A 51 19.52 9.06 1.47
C VAL A 51 19.81 9.79 2.78
N ALA A 52 19.36 9.24 3.91
CA ALA A 52 19.61 9.83 5.21
C ALA A 52 21.03 9.50 5.69
N GLU A 53 21.72 10.47 6.29
CA GLU A 53 23.09 10.32 6.79
C GLU A 53 23.18 9.22 7.86
N GLY A 54 24.25 8.43 7.82
CA GLY A 54 24.54 7.36 8.78
C GLY A 54 23.65 6.13 8.67
N THR A 55 22.78 6.06 7.67
CA THR A 55 21.92 4.90 7.41
C THR A 55 22.64 3.80 6.62
N PRO A 56 22.09 2.56 6.60
CA PRO A 56 22.68 1.46 5.84
C PRO A 56 22.91 1.78 4.36
N ALA A 57 22.02 2.52 3.72
CA ALA A 57 22.17 2.94 2.33
C ALA A 57 23.32 3.95 2.14
N ASP A 58 23.46 4.91 3.07
CA ASP A 58 24.54 5.90 3.06
C ASP A 58 25.92 5.24 3.28
N VAL A 59 26.01 4.38 4.30
CA VAL A 59 27.23 3.62 4.61
C VAL A 59 27.64 2.71 3.44
N ALA A 60 26.68 2.13 2.74
CA ALA A 60 26.94 1.33 1.55
C ALA A 60 27.36 2.18 0.32
N GLY A 61 27.17 3.50 0.35
CA GLY A 61 27.53 4.40 -0.74
C GLY A 61 26.48 4.55 -1.83
N ILE A 62 25.23 4.20 -1.54
CA ILE A 62 24.10 4.45 -2.42
C ILE A 62 23.78 5.94 -2.41
N LYS A 63 23.50 6.52 -3.59
CA LYS A 63 23.30 7.96 -3.73
C LYS A 63 21.89 8.29 -4.21
N GLU A 64 21.50 9.54 -4.05
CA GLU A 64 20.28 10.12 -4.61
C GLU A 64 20.22 9.92 -6.13
N GLY A 65 19.05 9.62 -6.64
CA GLY A 65 18.80 9.32 -8.06
C GLY A 65 19.16 7.89 -8.47
N ALA A 66 19.66 7.06 -7.56
CA ALA A 66 19.91 5.65 -7.83
C ALA A 66 18.59 4.86 -7.91
N THR A 67 18.57 3.81 -8.71
CA THR A 67 17.42 2.91 -8.87
C THR A 67 17.80 1.52 -8.34
N ILE A 68 16.99 0.96 -7.46
CA ILE A 68 17.16 -0.40 -6.98
C ILE A 68 16.59 -1.35 -8.02
N LEU A 69 17.37 -2.32 -8.47
CA LEU A 69 16.98 -3.29 -9.49
C LEU A 69 16.62 -4.65 -8.88
N SER A 70 17.31 -5.04 -7.81
CA SER A 70 17.00 -6.26 -7.06
C SER A 70 17.47 -6.16 -5.62
N LEU A 71 16.80 -6.92 -4.74
CA LEU A 71 17.20 -7.17 -3.35
C LEU A 71 17.23 -8.68 -3.11
N ASN A 72 18.31 -9.22 -2.56
CA ASN A 72 18.47 -10.67 -2.26
C ASN A 72 18.04 -11.56 -3.44
N ASP A 73 18.52 -11.30 -4.63
CA ASP A 73 18.19 -12.02 -5.87
C ASP A 73 16.72 -11.88 -6.34
N MET A 74 15.88 -11.15 -5.61
CA MET A 74 14.53 -10.82 -6.05
C MET A 74 14.54 -9.51 -6.84
N ALA A 75 14.05 -9.57 -8.09
CA ALA A 75 13.88 -8.36 -8.90
C ALA A 75 12.87 -7.42 -8.24
N THR A 76 13.19 -6.13 -8.22
CA THR A 76 12.36 -5.08 -7.62
C THR A 76 11.97 -4.03 -8.66
N PRO A 77 11.10 -4.38 -9.63
CA PRO A 77 10.62 -3.43 -10.64
C PRO A 77 9.79 -2.29 -10.04
N ASP A 78 9.26 -2.47 -8.83
CA ASP A 78 8.38 -1.53 -8.13
C ASP A 78 8.85 -1.30 -6.69
N ILE A 79 8.49 -0.14 -6.11
CA ILE A 79 8.71 0.18 -4.70
C ILE A 79 8.05 -0.86 -3.78
N ILE A 80 6.92 -1.42 -4.19
CA ILE A 80 6.22 -2.45 -3.42
C ILE A 80 7.08 -3.69 -3.26
N ASP A 81 7.76 -4.13 -4.32
CA ASP A 81 8.64 -5.29 -4.26
C ASP A 81 9.77 -5.09 -3.25
N VAL A 82 10.33 -3.86 -3.21
CA VAL A 82 11.32 -3.48 -2.18
C VAL A 82 10.74 -3.60 -0.78
N ASN A 83 9.55 -3.03 -0.56
CA ASN A 83 8.89 -3.07 0.75
C ASN A 83 8.49 -4.49 1.16
N MET A 84 8.07 -5.33 0.21
CA MET A 84 7.76 -6.74 0.47
C MET A 84 9.00 -7.52 0.90
N GLU A 85 10.14 -7.30 0.26
CA GLU A 85 11.38 -7.98 0.66
C GLU A 85 11.86 -7.52 2.04
N LEU A 86 11.77 -6.22 2.35
CA LEU A 86 12.08 -5.70 3.69
C LEU A 86 11.13 -6.27 4.75
N ALA A 87 9.83 -6.37 4.45
CA ALA A 87 8.84 -6.99 5.33
C ALA A 87 9.16 -8.47 5.56
N ARG A 88 9.52 -9.22 4.51
CA ARG A 88 9.95 -10.62 4.60
C ARG A 88 11.17 -10.79 5.52
N CYS A 89 12.16 -9.91 5.39
CA CYS A 89 13.34 -9.91 6.28
C CYS A 89 12.93 -9.66 7.74
N LYS A 90 12.01 -8.72 7.96
CA LYS A 90 11.47 -8.41 9.30
C LYS A 90 10.69 -9.58 9.89
N ASP A 91 9.90 -10.29 9.08
CA ASP A 91 9.17 -11.48 9.52
C ASP A 91 10.12 -12.62 9.92
N ILE A 92 11.21 -12.82 9.16
CA ILE A 92 12.23 -13.81 9.50
C ILE A 92 12.85 -13.52 10.87
N ILE A 93 13.19 -12.25 11.15
CA ILE A 93 13.83 -11.85 12.42
C ILE A 93 12.86 -12.02 13.60
N ASN A 94 11.58 -11.77 13.38
CA ASN A 94 10.54 -11.85 14.43
C ASN A 94 9.93 -13.25 14.57
N ALA A 95 10.30 -14.22 13.72
CA ALA A 95 9.77 -15.58 13.76
C ALA A 95 10.19 -16.31 15.03
N GLU A 96 9.26 -17.05 15.64
CA GLU A 96 9.58 -17.96 16.75
C GLU A 96 10.57 -19.03 16.28
N GLY A 97 11.72 -19.11 16.93
CA GLY A 97 12.79 -20.05 16.57
C GLY A 97 13.79 -19.52 15.55
N CYS A 98 13.77 -18.22 15.24
CA CYS A 98 14.78 -17.59 14.40
C CYS A 98 16.20 -17.84 14.94
N THR A 99 17.06 -18.39 14.12
CA THR A 99 18.47 -18.63 14.50
C THR A 99 19.31 -17.37 14.32
N ARG A 100 20.45 -17.31 14.98
CA ARG A 100 21.41 -16.20 14.80
C ARG A 100 21.89 -16.08 13.35
N GLU A 101 21.98 -17.21 12.63
CA GLU A 101 22.35 -17.24 11.21
C GLU A 101 21.25 -16.67 10.32
N ASP A 102 20.00 -17.02 10.60
CA ASP A 102 18.85 -16.48 9.85
C ASP A 102 18.71 -14.99 10.04
N SER A 103 18.87 -14.51 11.27
CA SER A 103 18.87 -13.08 11.56
C SER A 103 20.03 -12.36 10.85
N ALA A 104 21.23 -12.92 10.91
CA ALA A 104 22.40 -12.31 10.25
C ALA A 104 22.20 -12.26 8.72
N ARG A 105 21.59 -13.28 8.13
CA ARG A 105 21.28 -13.31 6.69
C ARG A 105 20.20 -12.30 6.33
N ALA A 106 19.14 -12.20 7.12
CA ALA A 106 18.05 -11.25 6.91
C ALA A 106 18.48 -9.79 7.08
N LEU A 107 19.48 -9.53 7.93
CA LEU A 107 20.02 -8.18 8.18
C LEU A 107 21.12 -7.76 7.20
N ASN A 108 21.71 -8.68 6.44
CA ASN A 108 22.72 -8.38 5.44
C ASN A 108 22.10 -8.51 4.02
N LEU A 109 21.44 -7.45 3.59
CA LEU A 109 20.80 -7.38 2.29
C LEU A 109 21.82 -7.14 1.17
N THR A 110 21.72 -7.93 0.11
CA THR A 110 22.43 -7.67 -1.15
C THR A 110 21.52 -6.91 -2.09
N ALA A 111 21.93 -5.71 -2.51
CA ALA A 111 21.18 -4.85 -3.42
C ALA A 111 21.96 -4.66 -4.73
N ILE A 112 21.31 -4.91 -5.87
CA ILE A 112 21.81 -4.50 -7.17
C ILE A 112 21.18 -3.14 -7.48
N VAL A 113 22.02 -2.13 -7.63
CA VAL A 113 21.59 -0.74 -7.76
C VAL A 113 22.23 -0.11 -8.98
N MET A 114 21.45 0.60 -9.79
CA MET A 114 21.92 1.46 -10.85
C MET A 114 22.06 2.88 -10.30
N GLN A 115 23.29 3.35 -10.11
CA GLN A 115 23.54 4.75 -9.75
C GLN A 115 23.17 5.68 -10.89
N LYS A 116 22.76 6.91 -10.58
CA LYS A 116 22.23 7.88 -11.54
C LYS A 116 23.11 8.10 -12.79
N ASP A 117 24.42 8.12 -12.59
CA ASP A 117 25.41 8.41 -13.66
C ASP A 117 26.23 7.17 -14.04
N ALA A 118 25.84 5.99 -13.56
CA ALA A 118 26.56 4.74 -13.84
C ALA A 118 26.15 4.14 -15.18
N ILE A 119 27.12 3.51 -15.84
CA ILE A 119 26.91 2.80 -17.12
C ILE A 119 26.39 1.37 -16.87
N ALA A 120 26.70 0.81 -15.69
CA ALA A 120 26.33 -0.55 -15.30
C ALA A 120 25.85 -0.57 -13.85
N PRO A 121 24.97 -1.53 -13.49
CA PRO A 121 24.57 -1.70 -12.11
C PRO A 121 25.72 -2.24 -11.25
N ASP A 122 25.78 -1.80 -10.01
CA ASP A 122 26.73 -2.25 -9.00
C ASP A 122 26.00 -3.03 -7.90
N THR A 123 26.74 -3.91 -7.22
CA THR A 123 26.24 -4.69 -6.09
C THR A 123 26.66 -4.06 -4.77
N PHE A 124 25.70 -3.76 -3.91
CA PHE A 124 25.89 -3.19 -2.59
C PHE A 124 25.44 -4.16 -1.52
N THR A 125 26.16 -4.20 -0.38
CA THR A 125 25.70 -4.93 0.80
C THR A 125 25.25 -3.91 1.84
N LEU A 126 23.99 -4.01 2.25
CA LEU A 126 23.40 -3.16 3.28
C LEU A 126 23.31 -3.95 4.58
N ALA A 127 24.02 -3.48 5.60
CA ALA A 127 23.90 -4.00 6.96
C ALA A 127 22.76 -3.28 7.67
N LEU A 128 21.58 -3.91 7.72
CA LEU A 128 20.39 -3.33 8.33
C LEU A 128 20.42 -3.45 9.87
N GLY A 129 19.76 -2.54 10.55
CA GLY A 129 19.44 -2.67 11.96
C GLY A 129 18.23 -3.61 12.19
N SER A 130 17.90 -3.86 13.45
CA SER A 130 16.74 -4.67 13.85
C SER A 130 15.38 -4.10 13.42
N ASP A 131 15.34 -2.83 13.05
CA ASP A 131 14.20 -2.12 12.49
C ASP A 131 13.98 -2.42 11.00
N VAL A 132 14.98 -3.01 10.32
CA VAL A 132 14.98 -3.40 8.89
C VAL A 132 14.70 -2.18 8.00
N VAL A 133 15.38 -1.07 8.26
CA VAL A 133 15.24 0.18 7.50
C VAL A 133 16.51 0.46 6.71
N MET A 134 16.36 0.76 5.41
CA MET A 134 17.48 1.12 4.54
C MET A 134 17.91 2.58 4.70
N GLY A 135 17.00 3.45 5.11
CA GLY A 135 17.24 4.89 5.28
C GLY A 135 17.16 5.69 3.98
N VAL A 136 16.28 5.29 3.06
CA VAL A 136 16.04 5.98 1.80
C VAL A 136 14.64 6.59 1.78
N VAL A 137 14.51 7.71 1.09
CA VAL A 137 13.22 8.33 0.72
C VAL A 137 13.06 8.18 -0.80
N TRP A 138 11.91 7.70 -1.22
CA TRP A 138 11.62 7.50 -2.63
C TRP A 138 11.41 8.81 -3.38
N ASP A 139 11.79 8.84 -4.65
CA ASP A 139 11.47 9.97 -5.53
C ASP A 139 9.99 9.95 -5.91
N ASN A 140 9.25 10.87 -5.34
CA ASN A 140 7.81 11.03 -5.55
C ASN A 140 7.47 11.81 -6.84
N SER A 141 8.45 12.29 -7.60
CA SER A 141 8.21 13.03 -8.84
C SER A 141 7.47 12.19 -9.90
N GLN A 142 7.61 10.86 -9.82
CA GLN A 142 6.92 9.93 -10.70
C GLN A 142 5.39 9.99 -10.55
N TYR A 143 4.87 10.34 -9.36
CA TYR A 143 3.43 10.52 -9.13
C TYR A 143 2.86 11.71 -9.90
N GLN A 144 3.68 12.71 -10.23
CA GLN A 144 3.25 13.89 -10.98
C GLN A 144 3.00 13.59 -12.45
N ASN A 145 3.58 12.51 -12.97
CA ASN A 145 3.48 12.10 -14.37
C ASN A 145 2.41 11.03 -14.62
N ILE A 146 1.57 10.74 -13.62
CA ILE A 146 0.46 9.80 -13.78
C ILE A 146 -0.54 10.41 -14.79
N PRO A 147 -0.89 9.69 -15.86
CA PRO A 147 -1.89 10.18 -16.81
C PRO A 147 -3.23 10.33 -16.10
N THR A 148 -3.64 11.57 -15.86
CA THR A 148 -4.93 11.89 -15.29
C THR A 148 -5.94 12.17 -16.40
N ILE A 149 -7.12 11.57 -16.30
CA ILE A 149 -8.23 11.87 -17.21
C ILE A 149 -9.02 13.03 -16.59
N HIS A 150 -8.90 14.20 -17.20
CA HIS A 150 -9.73 15.35 -16.84
C HIS A 150 -11.09 15.24 -17.52
N GLN A 151 -12.14 14.97 -16.74
CA GLN A 151 -13.50 15.05 -17.21
C GLN A 151 -14.04 16.46 -16.94
N SER A 152 -14.28 17.22 -17.98
CA SER A 152 -14.94 18.54 -17.88
C SER A 152 -16.42 18.42 -18.28
N PHE A 153 -17.27 19.01 -17.48
CA PHE A 153 -18.71 19.06 -17.74
C PHE A 153 -19.15 20.50 -17.93
N THR A 154 -20.07 20.74 -18.86
CA THR A 154 -20.78 22.00 -18.92
C THR A 154 -21.70 22.13 -17.71
N PHE A 155 -22.17 23.36 -17.41
CA PHE A 155 -23.04 23.60 -16.25
C PHE A 155 -24.30 22.69 -16.27
N LEU A 156 -24.91 22.49 -17.43
CA LEU A 156 -26.11 21.64 -17.55
C LEU A 156 -25.79 20.14 -17.42
N GLU A 157 -24.62 19.72 -17.89
CA GLU A 157 -24.17 18.33 -17.79
C GLU A 157 -23.67 17.97 -16.39
N SER A 158 -23.20 18.96 -15.63
CA SER A 158 -22.73 18.75 -14.27
C SER A 158 -23.84 18.31 -13.31
N ILE A 159 -25.10 18.71 -13.55
CA ILE A 159 -26.23 18.35 -12.70
C ILE A 159 -26.51 16.84 -12.74
N PRO A 160 -26.76 16.21 -13.91
CA PRO A 160 -26.97 14.76 -13.96
C PRO A 160 -25.71 13.97 -13.60
N ALA A 161 -24.51 14.45 -13.96
CA ALA A 161 -23.25 13.80 -13.59
C ALA A 161 -23.04 13.80 -12.07
N GLY A 162 -23.31 14.93 -11.40
CA GLY A 162 -23.25 15.04 -9.94
C GLY A 162 -24.28 14.15 -9.24
N PHE A 163 -25.51 14.08 -9.79
CA PHE A 163 -26.54 13.20 -9.23
C PHE A 163 -26.15 11.71 -9.36
N LYS A 164 -25.62 11.33 -10.51
CA LYS A 164 -25.11 9.97 -10.72
C LYS A 164 -23.96 9.66 -9.76
N LEU A 165 -22.99 10.53 -9.64
CA LEU A 165 -21.86 10.34 -8.72
C LEU A 165 -22.33 10.20 -7.26
N ALA A 166 -23.27 11.05 -6.83
CA ALA A 166 -23.83 10.98 -5.48
C ALA A 166 -24.58 9.66 -5.26
N TRP A 167 -25.33 9.19 -6.25
CA TRP A 167 -26.04 7.91 -6.17
C TRP A 167 -25.09 6.72 -6.13
N ASP A 168 -24.09 6.69 -7.01
CA ASP A 168 -23.08 5.64 -7.05
C ASP A 168 -22.31 5.58 -5.71
N THR A 169 -21.93 6.74 -5.18
CA THR A 169 -21.27 6.84 -3.86
C THR A 169 -22.15 6.32 -2.73
N LEU A 170 -23.43 6.72 -2.71
CA LEU A 170 -24.38 6.24 -1.71
C LEU A 170 -24.59 4.72 -1.81
N TYR A 171 -24.72 4.20 -3.02
CA TYR A 171 -24.83 2.78 -3.28
C TYR A 171 -23.60 2.02 -2.74
N ASP A 172 -22.39 2.50 -3.03
CA ASP A 172 -21.15 1.93 -2.53
C ASP A 172 -21.08 1.93 -0.99
N TYR A 173 -21.54 3.00 -0.33
CA TYR A 173 -21.67 3.04 1.12
C TYR A 173 -22.63 1.97 1.66
N VAL A 174 -23.81 1.83 1.04
CA VAL A 174 -24.80 0.82 1.48
C VAL A 174 -24.27 -0.60 1.27
N VAL A 175 -23.61 -0.85 0.14
CA VAL A 175 -22.96 -2.15 -0.11
C VAL A 175 -21.83 -2.40 0.89
N SER A 176 -21.06 -1.38 1.24
CA SER A 176 -20.00 -1.47 2.25
C SER A 176 -20.52 -1.87 3.63
N LEU A 177 -21.74 -1.44 3.98
CA LEU A 177 -22.36 -1.85 5.25
C LEU A 177 -22.58 -3.37 5.33
N LYS A 178 -22.78 -4.05 4.20
CA LYS A 178 -22.91 -5.52 4.15
C LYS A 178 -21.68 -6.22 4.77
N TYR A 179 -20.50 -5.64 4.57
CA TYR A 179 -19.25 -6.21 5.10
C TYR A 179 -19.09 -6.03 6.61
N LEU A 180 -19.76 -5.03 7.21
CA LEU A 180 -19.78 -4.86 8.67
C LEU A 180 -20.57 -5.97 9.39
N PHE A 181 -21.52 -6.61 8.70
CA PHE A 181 -22.31 -7.70 9.25
C PHE A 181 -21.70 -9.10 9.04
N ASN A 182 -20.53 -9.20 8.40
CA ASN A 182 -19.78 -10.46 8.33
C ASN A 182 -19.02 -10.71 9.62
N LYS A 183 -18.72 -11.99 9.92
CA LYS A 183 -18.06 -12.40 11.18
C LYS A 183 -16.75 -11.66 11.46
N GLU A 184 -16.04 -11.26 10.40
CA GLU A 184 -14.77 -10.52 10.47
C GLU A 184 -15.00 -9.02 10.72
N GLY A 185 -16.06 -8.44 10.16
CA GLY A 185 -16.47 -7.05 10.38
C GLY A 185 -16.98 -6.81 11.79
N VAL A 186 -17.67 -7.79 12.41
CA VAL A 186 -18.18 -7.69 13.79
C VAL A 186 -17.04 -7.48 14.80
N GLN A 187 -15.84 -8.00 14.56
CA GLN A 187 -14.70 -7.76 15.44
C GLN A 187 -14.16 -6.32 15.34
N GLN A 188 -14.37 -5.64 14.21
CA GLN A 188 -14.02 -4.24 14.02
C GLN A 188 -15.12 -3.28 14.48
N VAL A 189 -16.36 -3.75 14.58
CA VAL A 189 -17.52 -2.98 15.10
C VAL A 189 -17.32 -2.57 16.57
N GLY A 190 -16.46 -3.26 17.33
CA GLY A 190 -16.07 -2.83 18.67
C GLY A 190 -15.60 -1.37 18.74
N SER A 191 -14.90 -0.91 17.72
CA SER A 191 -14.46 0.49 17.57
C SER A 191 -15.65 1.43 17.32
N PHE A 192 -16.62 1.02 16.50
CA PHE A 192 -17.83 1.82 16.22
C PHE A 192 -18.74 1.96 17.43
N LEU A 193 -18.92 0.88 18.19
CA LEU A 193 -19.67 0.94 19.45
C LEU A 193 -18.96 1.81 20.49
N THR A 194 -17.64 1.80 20.51
CA THR A 194 -16.85 2.67 21.39
C THR A 194 -17.03 4.14 21.00
N ILE A 195 -17.02 4.47 19.70
CA ILE A 195 -17.31 5.83 19.20
C ILE A 195 -18.77 6.20 19.54
N GLY A 196 -19.73 5.29 19.34
CA GLY A 196 -21.12 5.49 19.70
C GLY A 196 -21.33 5.76 21.19
N SER A 197 -20.51 5.17 22.07
CA SER A 197 -20.58 5.39 23.51
C SER A 197 -20.05 6.76 23.96
N LEU A 198 -19.37 7.50 23.09
CA LEU A 198 -18.93 8.87 23.37
C LEU A 198 -20.08 9.89 23.24
N PHE A 199 -21.17 9.49 22.57
CA PHE A 199 -22.34 10.38 22.48
C PHE A 199 -23.15 10.29 23.77
N PRO A 200 -23.62 11.46 24.28
CA PRO A 200 -24.41 11.50 25.50
C PRO A 200 -25.74 10.74 25.33
N SER A 201 -26.24 10.15 26.42
CA SER A 201 -27.50 9.39 26.40
C SER A 201 -28.74 10.28 26.19
N ALA A 202 -28.62 11.57 26.42
CA ALA A 202 -29.62 12.59 26.08
C ALA A 202 -29.13 13.38 24.88
N TRP A 203 -30.04 13.65 23.93
CA TRP A 203 -29.71 14.41 22.73
C TRP A 203 -29.38 15.87 23.10
N ASP A 204 -28.16 16.29 22.80
CA ASP A 204 -27.67 17.66 22.88
C ASP A 204 -26.99 18.06 21.56
N TRP A 205 -27.45 19.16 20.97
CA TRP A 205 -26.93 19.64 19.69
C TRP A 205 -25.48 20.13 19.78
N HIS A 206 -25.10 20.71 20.89
CA HIS A 206 -23.74 21.23 21.09
C HIS A 206 -22.75 20.05 21.16
N ASP A 207 -23.07 19.03 21.95
CA ASP A 207 -22.24 17.84 22.11
C ASP A 207 -22.20 17.04 20.80
N PHE A 208 -23.32 16.92 20.08
CA PHE A 208 -23.39 16.27 18.79
C PHE A 208 -22.44 16.91 17.77
N TRP A 209 -22.50 18.23 17.60
CA TRP A 209 -21.65 18.94 16.66
C TRP A 209 -20.18 18.99 17.12
N GLY A 210 -19.94 19.08 18.44
CA GLY A 210 -18.60 19.00 19.02
C GLY A 210 -17.92 17.66 18.75
N LEU A 211 -18.61 16.55 18.98
CA LEU A 211 -18.10 15.19 18.71
C LEU A 211 -17.96 14.93 17.21
N THR A 212 -18.89 15.40 16.39
CA THR A 212 -18.79 15.26 14.93
C THR A 212 -17.56 16.00 14.38
N ALA A 213 -17.29 17.22 14.87
CA ALA A 213 -16.09 17.97 14.51
C ALA A 213 -14.80 17.34 15.02
N PHE A 214 -14.84 16.64 16.17
CA PHE A 214 -13.69 15.94 16.73
C PHE A 214 -13.33 14.67 15.93
N ILE A 215 -14.34 13.99 15.36
CA ILE A 215 -14.16 12.74 14.60
C ILE A 215 -13.81 13.01 13.14
N SER A 216 -14.19 14.17 12.60
CA SER A 216 -13.93 14.62 11.23
C SER A 216 -12.49 15.08 11.01
#